data_92402b40a8ac43c9d2e00e8abb27f310
#
_entry.id   92402b40a8ac43c9d2e00e8abb27f310
#
_cell.length_a   1.000
_cell.length_b   1.000
_cell.length_c   1.000
_cell.angle_alpha   90.00
_cell.angle_beta   90.00
_cell.angle_gamma   90.00
#
_symmetry.space_group_name_H-M   'P 1'
#
loop_
_entity.id
_entity.type
_entity.pdbx_description
1 polymer ?
#
loop_
_entity_poly.entity_id
_entity_poly.type
_entity_poly.pdbx_seq_one_letter_code
_entity_poly.pdbx_strand_id
1 'polypeptide(L)'
;ADFGYDISDYRGVAPEYGDMPAFDRLLEEAHRRGLRVVLDLVLNHTSDQHPWFVESRARRDSPKRDWYVWRDGARPGGAAPPNNWFNMIGGRGWHHDPATDQWY
;
A
#
# COMPACT_ATOMS: atom_id res chain seq x y z
N ALA A 1 3.64 -6.72 8.49
CA ALA A 1 4.57 -5.74 7.89
C ALA A 1 5.43 -6.45 6.86
N ASP A 2 5.57 -5.91 5.69
CA ASP A 2 6.34 -6.44 4.57
C ASP A 2 7.71 -5.75 4.43
N PHE A 3 8.46 -5.69 5.52
CA PHE A 3 9.79 -5.10 5.59
C PHE A 3 9.86 -3.59 5.27
N GLY A 4 8.75 -2.86 5.43
CA GLY A 4 8.67 -1.43 5.18
C GLY A 4 8.14 -1.04 3.80
N TYR A 5 7.71 -1.99 2.99
CA TYR A 5 7.15 -1.71 1.65
C TYR A 5 5.62 -1.58 1.64
N ASP A 6 4.96 -1.66 2.78
CA ASP A 6 3.51 -1.50 2.96
C ASP A 6 3.18 -0.07 3.42
N ILE A 7 3.22 0.89 2.49
CA ILE A 7 3.15 2.32 2.78
C ILE A 7 1.72 2.78 3.03
N SER A 8 1.42 3.18 4.26
CA SER A 8 0.14 3.80 4.65
C SER A 8 0.18 5.33 4.63
N ASP A 9 1.37 5.94 4.73
CA ASP A 9 1.58 7.38 4.65
C ASP A 9 2.97 7.68 4.05
N TYR A 10 3.01 8.28 2.86
CA TYR A 10 4.25 8.67 2.18
C TYR A 10 4.95 9.88 2.80
N ARG A 11 4.32 10.57 3.74
CA ARG A 11 4.84 11.79 4.39
C ARG A 11 5.16 11.62 5.87
N GLY A 12 4.97 10.42 6.38
CA GLY A 12 5.21 10.08 7.77
C GLY A 12 6.45 9.22 7.97
N VAL A 13 6.86 9.11 9.22
CA VAL A 13 7.86 8.15 9.69
C VAL A 13 7.14 7.14 10.58
N ALA A 14 7.44 5.84 10.41
CA ALA A 14 6.87 4.81 11.27
C ALA A 14 7.27 5.08 12.74
N PRO A 15 6.30 5.04 13.68
CA PRO A 15 6.54 5.45 15.08
C PRO A 15 7.69 4.71 15.77
N GLU A 16 7.97 3.48 15.36
CA GLU A 16 9.10 2.70 15.88
C GLU A 16 10.47 3.29 15.54
N TYR A 17 10.56 4.16 14.51
CA TYR A 17 11.79 4.83 14.08
C TYR A 17 11.85 6.29 14.50
N GLY A 18 10.74 6.84 15.01
CA GLY A 18 10.66 8.23 15.48
C GLY A 18 9.56 9.03 14.79
N ASP A 19 9.84 10.28 14.54
CA ASP A 19 8.94 11.25 13.95
C ASP A 19 9.63 12.09 12.86
N MET A 20 8.91 12.96 12.19
CA MET A 20 9.48 13.85 11.17
C MET A 20 10.59 14.74 11.71
N PRO A 21 10.48 15.39 12.91
CA PRO A 21 11.59 16.11 13.51
C PRO A 21 12.85 15.26 13.75
N ALA A 22 12.69 13.99 14.12
CA ALA A 22 13.82 13.08 14.27
C ALA A 22 14.49 12.77 12.91
N PHE A 23 13.69 12.61 11.86
CA PHE A 23 14.18 12.42 10.50
C PHE A 23 14.92 13.68 9.98
N ASP A 24 14.38 14.86 10.22
CA ASP A 24 15.04 16.13 9.87
C ASP A 24 16.40 16.25 10.54
N ARG A 25 16.49 15.95 11.84
CA ARG A 25 17.79 15.91 12.56
C ARG A 25 18.76 14.89 11.97
N LEU A 26 18.28 13.72 11.55
CA LEU A 26 19.10 12.71 10.89
C LEU A 26 19.69 13.26 9.58
N LEU A 27 18.88 13.93 8.76
CA LEU A 27 19.33 14.55 7.51
C LEU A 27 20.38 15.63 7.75
N GLU A 28 20.11 16.55 8.69
CA GLU A 28 21.05 17.62 9.06
C GLU A 28 22.40 17.04 9.51
N GLU A 29 22.37 16.05 10.38
CA GLU A 29 23.58 15.44 10.92
C GLU A 29 24.37 14.64 9.85
N ALA A 30 23.67 13.94 8.97
CA ALA A 30 24.28 13.24 7.83
C ALA A 30 24.97 14.23 6.89
N HIS A 31 24.29 15.31 6.52
CA HIS A 31 24.82 16.34 5.63
C HIS A 31 26.01 17.07 6.26
N ARG A 32 25.95 17.37 7.55
CA ARG A 32 27.06 17.98 8.29
C ARG A 32 28.33 17.11 8.24
N ARG A 33 28.18 15.79 8.13
CA ARG A 33 29.28 14.82 8.01
C ARG A 33 29.65 14.51 6.56
N GLY A 34 29.07 15.21 5.58
CA GLY A 34 29.33 14.99 4.16
C GLY A 34 28.65 13.73 3.60
N LEU A 35 27.68 13.14 4.31
CA LEU A 35 26.93 11.97 3.86
C LEU A 35 25.71 12.40 3.05
N ARG A 36 25.40 11.64 2.01
CA ARG A 36 24.15 11.76 1.27
C ARG A 36 23.16 10.72 1.77
N VAL A 37 21.91 11.11 1.93
CA VAL A 37 20.82 10.19 2.27
C VAL A 37 20.00 9.92 1.03
N VAL A 38 19.79 8.64 0.73
CA VAL A 38 18.95 8.17 -0.38
C VAL A 38 17.89 7.27 0.21
N LEU A 39 16.65 7.53 -0.11
CA LEU A 39 15.50 6.72 0.31
C LEU A 39 14.96 5.93 -0.88
N ASP A 40 14.56 4.70 -0.63
CA ASP A 40 13.77 3.91 -1.55
C ASP A 40 12.36 4.52 -1.66
N LEU A 41 11.84 4.62 -2.88
CA LEU A 41 10.53 5.20 -3.15
C LEU A 41 9.61 4.16 -3.77
N VAL A 42 8.68 3.67 -2.96
CA VAL A 42 7.73 2.62 -3.34
C VAL A 42 6.51 3.25 -4.02
N LEU A 43 6.51 3.31 -5.34
CA LEU A 43 5.43 3.93 -6.14
C LEU A 43 4.47 2.94 -6.81
N ASN A 44 4.78 1.66 -6.81
CA ASN A 44 4.01 0.65 -7.54
C ASN A 44 2.76 0.14 -6.79
N HIS A 45 2.66 0.39 -5.49
CA HIS A 45 1.50 0.02 -4.67
C HIS A 45 1.43 0.89 -3.42
N THR A 46 0.32 0.83 -2.71
CA THR A 46 0.16 1.36 -1.35
C THR A 46 -0.25 0.24 -0.41
N SER A 47 -0.19 0.50 0.91
CA SER A 47 -0.91 -0.31 1.89
C SER A 47 -2.43 -0.24 1.66
N ASP A 48 -3.14 -1.29 2.05
CA ASP A 48 -4.61 -1.29 2.14
C ASP A 48 -5.14 -0.37 3.26
N GLN A 49 -4.25 0.16 4.10
CA GLN A 49 -4.55 1.17 5.11
C GLN A 49 -4.31 2.60 4.63
N HIS A 50 -3.75 2.77 3.42
CA HIS A 50 -3.55 4.10 2.85
C HIS A 50 -4.90 4.78 2.58
N PRO A 51 -5.09 6.09 2.90
CA PRO A 51 -6.36 6.80 2.67
C PRO A 51 -6.90 6.69 1.25
N TRP A 52 -6.04 6.64 0.25
CA TRP A 52 -6.46 6.44 -1.15
C TRP A 52 -7.11 5.08 -1.38
N PHE A 53 -6.53 4.02 -0.80
CA PHE A 53 -7.11 2.69 -0.90
C PHE A 53 -8.42 2.58 -0.11
N VAL A 54 -8.46 3.13 1.10
CA VAL A 54 -9.68 3.16 1.94
C VAL A 54 -10.83 3.86 1.20
N GLU A 55 -10.57 4.99 0.54
CA GLU A 55 -11.57 5.70 -0.27
C GLU A 55 -11.97 4.88 -1.51
N SER A 56 -11.00 4.28 -2.21
CA SER A 56 -11.26 3.41 -3.37
C SER A 56 -12.14 2.22 -3.01
N ARG A 57 -11.85 1.59 -1.86
CA ARG A 57 -12.58 0.42 -1.35
C ARG A 57 -14.00 0.72 -0.91
N ALA A 58 -14.29 1.94 -0.45
CA ALA A 58 -15.55 2.28 0.21
C ALA A 58 -16.78 2.01 -0.67
N ARG A 59 -16.68 2.23 -1.99
CA ARG A 59 -17.79 2.01 -2.95
C ARG A 59 -17.23 1.72 -4.35
N ARG A 60 -18.00 0.99 -5.15
CA ARG A 60 -17.64 0.70 -6.56
C ARG A 60 -17.58 1.94 -7.45
N ASP A 61 -18.32 3.00 -7.11
CA ASP A 61 -18.34 4.29 -7.80
C ASP A 61 -17.47 5.36 -7.15
N SER A 62 -16.52 4.97 -6.29
CA SER A 62 -15.56 5.89 -5.70
C SER A 62 -14.74 6.60 -6.78
N PRO A 63 -14.47 7.91 -6.64
CA PRO A 63 -13.59 8.64 -7.56
C PRO A 63 -12.18 8.03 -7.68
N LYS A 64 -11.75 7.30 -6.66
CA LYS A 64 -10.46 6.60 -6.64
C LYS A 64 -10.57 5.11 -6.98
N ARG A 65 -11.75 4.63 -7.41
CA ARG A 65 -11.90 3.19 -7.70
C ARG A 65 -10.83 2.70 -8.67
N ASP A 66 -10.65 3.40 -9.77
CA ASP A 66 -9.72 3.04 -10.83
C ASP A 66 -8.24 3.36 -10.53
N TRP A 67 -7.96 3.89 -9.33
CA TRP A 67 -6.58 4.03 -8.86
C TRP A 67 -5.96 2.69 -8.47
N TYR A 68 -6.81 1.68 -8.26
CA TYR A 68 -6.44 0.31 -7.89
C TYR A 68 -7.10 -0.69 -8.82
N VAL A 69 -6.53 -1.88 -8.87
CA VAL A 69 -7.10 -2.96 -9.70
C VAL A 69 -8.18 -3.67 -8.90
N TRP A 70 -9.42 -3.57 -9.36
CA TRP A 70 -10.56 -4.27 -8.82
C TRP A 70 -11.15 -5.18 -9.88
N ARG A 71 -11.47 -6.43 -9.52
CA ARG A 71 -12.05 -7.41 -10.45
C ARG A 71 -13.17 -8.18 -9.78
N ASP A 72 -14.19 -8.50 -10.55
CA ASP A 72 -15.19 -9.47 -10.13
C ASP A 72 -14.58 -10.86 -10.02
N GLY A 73 -15.13 -11.69 -9.14
CA GLY A 73 -14.70 -13.08 -9.01
C GLY A 73 -15.01 -13.92 -10.27
N ALA A 74 -14.27 -14.98 -10.46
CA ALA A 74 -14.44 -15.91 -11.60
C ALA A 74 -15.76 -16.68 -11.56
N ARG A 75 -16.49 -16.68 -10.44
CA ARG A 75 -17.78 -17.37 -10.26
C ARG A 75 -18.86 -16.38 -9.78
N PRO A 76 -20.14 -16.65 -10.08
CA PRO A 76 -21.24 -15.85 -9.54
C PRO A 76 -21.16 -15.71 -8.02
N GLY A 77 -21.46 -14.52 -7.50
CA GLY A 77 -21.38 -14.20 -6.06
C GLY A 77 -19.95 -14.04 -5.53
N GLY A 78 -18.95 -13.79 -6.39
CA GLY A 78 -17.59 -13.48 -5.96
C GLY A 78 -16.83 -14.64 -5.30
N ALA A 79 -17.35 -15.87 -5.40
CA ALA A 79 -16.89 -17.01 -4.61
C ALA A 79 -15.46 -17.52 -4.92
N ALA A 80 -14.83 -17.02 -5.99
CA ALA A 80 -13.48 -17.41 -6.38
C ALA A 80 -12.72 -16.19 -6.91
N PRO A 81 -11.38 -16.12 -6.70
CA PRO A 81 -10.57 -15.04 -7.26
C PRO A 81 -10.67 -15.00 -8.79
N PRO A 82 -10.40 -13.84 -9.42
CA PRO A 82 -10.48 -13.67 -10.87
C PRO A 82 -9.62 -14.65 -11.66
N ASN A 83 -8.48 -15.01 -11.11
CA ASN A 83 -7.52 -15.97 -11.68
C ASN A 83 -6.66 -16.60 -10.57
N ASN A 84 -5.68 -17.39 -10.96
CA ASN A 84 -4.80 -18.13 -10.05
C ASN A 84 -3.46 -17.44 -9.77
N TRP A 85 -3.40 -16.13 -9.85
CA TRP A 85 -2.17 -15.39 -9.56
C TRP A 85 -1.74 -15.56 -8.10
N PHE A 86 -0.43 -15.64 -7.92
CA PHE A 86 0.23 -15.65 -6.63
C PHE A 86 1.05 -14.37 -6.45
N ASN A 87 1.23 -13.95 -5.20
CA ASN A 87 2.16 -12.89 -4.88
C ASN A 87 3.61 -13.39 -4.83
N MET A 88 4.57 -12.49 -4.76
CA MET A 88 6.00 -12.80 -4.79
C MET A 88 6.49 -13.65 -3.61
N ILE A 89 5.75 -13.69 -2.52
CA ILE A 89 6.10 -14.44 -1.29
C ILE A 89 5.32 -15.75 -1.13
N GLY A 90 4.63 -16.19 -2.20
CA GLY A 90 3.97 -17.51 -2.26
C GLY A 90 2.54 -17.54 -1.75
N GLY A 91 1.93 -16.39 -1.44
CA GLY A 91 0.52 -16.28 -1.09
C GLY A 91 -0.37 -16.05 -2.33
N ARG A 92 -1.70 -15.95 -2.12
CA ARG A 92 -2.64 -15.59 -3.18
C ARG A 92 -2.39 -14.16 -3.62
N GLY A 93 -2.50 -13.89 -4.93
CA GLY A 93 -2.34 -12.56 -5.52
C GLY A 93 -3.58 -11.67 -5.39
N TRP A 94 -4.68 -12.20 -4.87
CA TRP A 94 -5.96 -11.50 -4.76
C TRP A 94 -6.53 -11.59 -3.36
N HIS A 95 -7.09 -10.49 -2.88
CA HIS A 95 -7.88 -10.40 -1.65
C HIS A 95 -9.32 -10.04 -1.96
N HIS A 96 -10.27 -10.73 -1.35
CA HIS A 96 -11.70 -10.46 -1.49
C HIS A 96 -12.13 -9.32 -0.57
N ASP A 97 -12.78 -8.33 -1.16
CA ASP A 97 -13.48 -7.30 -0.40
C ASP A 97 -14.98 -7.63 -0.34
N PRO A 98 -15.48 -8.08 0.82
CA PRO A 98 -16.89 -8.48 0.93
C PRO A 98 -17.86 -7.30 0.86
N ALA A 99 -17.41 -6.06 1.14
CA ALA A 99 -18.28 -4.88 1.14
C ALA A 99 -18.70 -4.48 -0.29
N THR A 100 -17.81 -4.67 -1.26
CA THR A 100 -18.08 -4.35 -2.68
C THR A 100 -18.19 -5.58 -3.56
N ASP A 101 -17.95 -6.78 -2.97
CA ASP A 101 -17.94 -8.08 -3.66
C ASP A 101 -17.02 -8.08 -4.90
N GLN A 102 -15.82 -7.53 -4.71
CA GLN A 102 -14.74 -7.55 -5.70
C GLN A 102 -13.42 -7.97 -5.07
N TRP A 103 -12.47 -8.30 -5.92
CA TRP A 103 -11.12 -8.71 -5.55
C TRP A 103 -10.11 -7.62 -5.94
N TYR A 104 -9.11 -7.38 -5.09
CA TYR A 104 -8.01 -6.45 -5.30
C TYR A 104 -6.65 -7.10 -5.09
#